data_5b81c8e730790b36984ea2d65cae240d
#
_entry.id   5b81c8e730790b36984ea2d65cae240d
#
_cell.length_a   1.000
_cell.length_b   1.000
_cell.length_c   1.000
_cell.angle_alpha   90.00
_cell.angle_beta   90.00
_cell.angle_gamma   90.00
#
_symmetry.space_group_name_H-M   'P 1'
#
loop_
_entity.id
_entity.type
_entity.pdbx_description
1 polymer ?
#
loop_
_entity_poly.entity_id
_entity_poly.type
_entity_poly.pdbx_seq_one_letter_code
_entity_poly.pdbx_strand_id
1 'polypeptide(L)'
;MTKIGIIGGSGLDKPEILKNSVEKDGTNRFGTPSSTLTCGEISGVSVVILARHGKDHTIPPTKVNFLANIYALKEQGCTHILAATAVGSLREEIKPGNLVFPSQFIDFTRHRNLTFFHDKVVHTPMSDPYDKGLTDIFCQTCDELGFTYNKDVIVITIEGPRFSTRAESHMFRSWGADIINMSTCPEVILAKEQGIPYLTIAMSTDYDCWKEDEAPVTFEMVMKRMNENAEKVKKLLIKAIPRIK
;
A
#
# COMPACT_ATOMS: atom_id res chain seq x y z
N MET A 1 13.09 -11.54 -16.08
CA MET A 1 12.31 -10.39 -16.59
C MET A 1 11.58 -9.73 -15.44
N THR A 2 11.58 -8.42 -15.39
CA THR A 2 10.87 -7.63 -14.37
C THR A 2 9.36 -7.79 -14.56
N LYS A 3 8.66 -8.10 -13.49
CA LYS A 3 7.20 -8.19 -13.43
C LYS A 3 6.71 -7.55 -12.13
N ILE A 4 5.79 -6.61 -12.24
CA ILE A 4 5.38 -5.77 -11.14
C ILE A 4 4.01 -6.20 -10.62
N GLY A 5 3.93 -6.52 -9.33
CA GLY A 5 2.66 -6.63 -8.62
C GLY A 5 2.21 -5.26 -8.13
N ILE A 6 0.97 -4.88 -8.41
CA ILE A 6 0.36 -3.67 -7.86
C ILE A 6 -0.78 -4.09 -6.95
N ILE A 7 -0.70 -3.73 -5.67
CA ILE A 7 -1.81 -3.86 -4.75
C ILE A 7 -2.51 -2.51 -4.69
N GLY A 8 -3.69 -2.41 -5.32
CA GLY A 8 -4.49 -1.20 -5.41
C GLY A 8 -5.54 -1.11 -4.30
N GLY A 9 -5.82 0.12 -3.86
CA GLY A 9 -7.04 0.54 -3.21
C GLY A 9 -7.95 1.24 -4.20
N SER A 10 -9.03 1.88 -3.70
CA SER A 10 -10.01 2.61 -4.52
C SER A 10 -9.34 3.54 -5.54
N GLY A 11 -9.72 3.39 -6.80
CA GLY A 11 -9.22 4.20 -7.93
C GLY A 11 -8.01 3.64 -8.68
N LEU A 12 -7.34 2.60 -8.16
CA LEU A 12 -6.25 1.90 -8.86
C LEU A 12 -6.59 0.44 -9.21
N ASP A 13 -7.75 0.00 -8.83
CA ASP A 13 -8.35 -1.31 -9.10
C ASP A 13 -8.95 -1.42 -10.52
N LYS A 14 -8.97 -0.32 -11.29
CA LYS A 14 -9.46 -0.32 -12.66
C LYS A 14 -8.33 -0.52 -13.66
N PRO A 15 -8.50 -1.44 -14.62
CA PRO A 15 -7.46 -1.82 -15.58
C PRO A 15 -7.18 -0.76 -16.68
N GLU A 16 -7.74 0.43 -16.61
CA GLU A 16 -7.62 1.48 -17.64
C GLU A 16 -6.18 1.86 -18.00
N ILE A 17 -5.23 1.64 -17.06
CA ILE A 17 -3.80 1.88 -17.30
C ILE A 17 -3.08 0.68 -17.94
N LEU A 18 -3.75 -0.49 -18.00
CA LEU A 18 -3.17 -1.71 -18.56
C LEU A 18 -3.51 -1.86 -20.05
N LYS A 19 -2.52 -2.21 -20.83
CA LYS A 19 -2.71 -2.75 -22.19
C LYS A 19 -2.81 -4.28 -22.13
N ASN A 20 -3.60 -4.85 -23.05
CA ASN A 20 -3.75 -6.31 -23.22
C ASN A 20 -4.16 -7.02 -21.91
N SER A 21 -5.06 -6.44 -21.15
CA SER A 21 -5.43 -6.97 -19.84
C SER A 21 -6.26 -8.25 -19.94
N VAL A 22 -5.90 -9.24 -19.11
CA VAL A 22 -6.65 -10.49 -18.92
C VAL A 22 -6.82 -10.75 -17.43
N GLU A 23 -7.97 -11.33 -17.08
CA GLU A 23 -8.23 -11.74 -15.71
C GLU A 23 -7.75 -13.16 -15.47
N LYS A 24 -7.18 -13.40 -14.28
CA LYS A 24 -6.76 -14.73 -13.82
C LYS A 24 -7.29 -14.99 -12.42
N ASP A 25 -7.63 -16.23 -12.15
CA ASP A 25 -7.83 -16.69 -10.78
C ASP A 25 -6.47 -16.72 -10.05
N GLY A 26 -6.46 -16.19 -8.84
CA GLY A 26 -5.28 -16.18 -7.97
C GLY A 26 -5.42 -17.12 -6.78
N THR A 27 -6.46 -17.96 -6.74
CA THR A 27 -6.69 -18.92 -5.63
C THR A 27 -5.47 -19.82 -5.45
N ASN A 28 -5.01 -19.94 -4.22
CA ASN A 28 -3.78 -20.64 -3.89
C ASN A 28 -3.91 -21.36 -2.53
N ARG A 29 -2.82 -21.98 -2.05
CA ARG A 29 -2.81 -22.77 -0.82
C ARG A 29 -3.18 -21.99 0.46
N PHE A 30 -3.19 -20.64 0.41
CA PHE A 30 -3.61 -19.78 1.51
C PHE A 30 -5.05 -19.29 1.34
N GLY A 31 -5.77 -19.76 0.33
CA GLY A 31 -7.14 -19.41 0.02
C GLY A 31 -7.28 -18.48 -1.18
N THR A 32 -8.44 -17.85 -1.25
CA THR A 32 -8.78 -16.92 -2.33
C THR A 32 -8.28 -15.53 -2.01
N PRO A 33 -7.56 -14.86 -2.93
CA PRO A 33 -7.19 -13.44 -2.81
C PRO A 33 -8.42 -12.53 -2.77
N SER A 34 -8.20 -11.28 -2.41
CA SER A 34 -9.27 -10.27 -2.31
C SER A 34 -9.98 -9.97 -3.63
N SER A 35 -9.33 -10.25 -4.76
CA SER A 35 -9.92 -10.15 -6.10
C SER A 35 -9.28 -11.14 -7.05
N THR A 36 -9.87 -11.34 -8.24
CA THR A 36 -9.13 -11.86 -9.40
C THR A 36 -7.93 -10.97 -9.68
N LEU A 37 -6.91 -11.54 -10.34
CA LEU A 37 -5.70 -10.84 -10.74
C LEU A 37 -5.88 -10.28 -12.15
N THR A 38 -5.72 -8.98 -12.33
CA THR A 38 -5.73 -8.37 -13.66
C THR A 38 -4.30 -8.28 -14.18
N CYS A 39 -3.95 -9.11 -15.15
CA CYS A 39 -2.62 -9.18 -15.77
C CYS A 39 -2.60 -8.38 -17.05
N GLY A 40 -1.54 -7.60 -17.29
CA GLY A 40 -1.40 -6.79 -18.50
C GLY A 40 -0.03 -6.12 -18.55
N GLU A 41 0.07 -5.00 -19.25
CA GLU A 41 1.32 -4.26 -19.42
C GLU A 41 1.13 -2.77 -19.15
N ILE A 42 2.12 -2.16 -18.50
CA ILE A 42 2.29 -0.71 -18.40
C ILE A 42 3.61 -0.35 -19.08
N SER A 43 3.55 0.44 -20.15
CA SER A 43 4.73 0.89 -20.89
C SER A 43 5.69 -0.26 -21.29
N GLY A 44 5.14 -1.43 -21.65
CA GLY A 44 5.91 -2.62 -22.07
C GLY A 44 6.44 -3.48 -20.91
N VAL A 45 6.16 -3.13 -19.67
CA VAL A 45 6.50 -3.95 -18.48
C VAL A 45 5.29 -4.76 -18.04
N SER A 46 5.48 -6.06 -17.83
CA SER A 46 4.42 -6.95 -17.32
C SER A 46 3.98 -6.55 -15.91
N VAL A 47 2.66 -6.42 -15.73
CA VAL A 47 2.05 -6.00 -14.46
C VAL A 47 0.92 -6.92 -14.06
N VAL A 48 0.76 -7.14 -12.77
CA VAL A 48 -0.38 -7.85 -12.15
C VAL A 48 -1.02 -6.92 -11.12
N ILE A 49 -2.28 -6.56 -11.31
CA ILE A 49 -3.06 -5.74 -10.36
C ILE A 49 -3.95 -6.63 -9.51
N LEU A 50 -3.97 -6.36 -8.21
CA LEU A 50 -4.84 -6.96 -7.21
C LEU A 50 -5.55 -5.87 -6.41
N ALA A 51 -6.89 -5.94 -6.30
CA ALA A 51 -7.68 -5.04 -5.48
C ALA A 51 -7.72 -5.53 -4.03
N ARG A 52 -7.02 -4.81 -3.12
CA ARG A 52 -6.87 -5.21 -1.70
C ARG A 52 -8.20 -5.45 -0.99
N HIS A 53 -9.19 -4.62 -1.26
CA HIS A 53 -10.50 -4.64 -0.62
C HIS A 53 -11.61 -5.21 -1.52
N GLY A 54 -11.23 -5.95 -2.57
CA GLY A 54 -12.16 -6.36 -3.62
C GLY A 54 -12.44 -5.23 -4.62
N LYS A 55 -12.94 -5.59 -5.81
CA LYS A 55 -13.21 -4.62 -6.89
C LYS A 55 -14.22 -3.52 -6.51
N ASP A 56 -15.16 -3.85 -5.63
CA ASP A 56 -16.21 -2.94 -5.16
C ASP A 56 -15.97 -2.43 -3.73
N HIS A 57 -14.74 -2.56 -3.23
CA HIS A 57 -14.34 -2.15 -1.87
C HIS A 57 -15.23 -2.75 -0.76
N THR A 58 -15.59 -4.02 -0.89
CA THR A 58 -16.51 -4.72 0.03
C THR A 58 -15.83 -5.50 1.14
N ILE A 59 -14.51 -5.69 1.07
CA ILE A 59 -13.74 -6.46 2.05
C ILE A 59 -13.15 -5.49 3.10
N PRO A 60 -13.61 -5.51 4.37
CA PRO A 60 -13.02 -4.67 5.40
C PRO A 60 -11.57 -5.08 5.72
N PRO A 61 -10.74 -4.18 6.26
CA PRO A 61 -9.32 -4.45 6.55
C PRO A 61 -9.07 -5.71 7.36
N THR A 62 -9.95 -6.02 8.30
CA THR A 62 -9.87 -7.20 9.18
C THR A 62 -10.19 -8.54 8.49
N LYS A 63 -10.72 -8.50 7.26
CA LYS A 63 -11.11 -9.68 6.48
C LYS A 63 -10.26 -9.89 5.23
N VAL A 64 -9.31 -9.01 4.96
CA VAL A 64 -8.37 -9.15 3.85
C VAL A 64 -7.51 -10.40 4.08
N ASN A 65 -7.48 -11.28 3.09
CA ASN A 65 -6.58 -12.44 3.10
C ASN A 65 -5.19 -12.03 2.59
N PHE A 66 -4.40 -11.40 3.44
CA PHE A 66 -3.08 -10.89 3.09
C PHE A 66 -2.12 -12.00 2.62
N LEU A 67 -2.20 -13.20 3.24
CA LEU A 67 -1.40 -14.35 2.81
C LEU A 67 -1.71 -14.73 1.36
N ALA A 68 -2.99 -14.92 1.04
CA ALA A 68 -3.40 -15.28 -0.32
C ALA A 68 -3.03 -14.18 -1.33
N ASN A 69 -3.17 -12.90 -0.96
CA ASN A 69 -2.85 -11.77 -1.82
C ASN A 69 -1.35 -11.74 -2.21
N ILE A 70 -0.46 -11.76 -1.23
CA ILE A 70 0.99 -11.72 -1.49
C ILE A 70 1.46 -12.99 -2.21
N TYR A 71 0.93 -14.15 -1.80
CA TYR A 71 1.30 -15.42 -2.41
C TYR A 71 0.84 -15.52 -3.87
N ALA A 72 -0.35 -15.01 -4.20
CA ALA A 72 -0.84 -14.95 -5.58
C ALA A 72 0.08 -14.12 -6.48
N LEU A 73 0.55 -12.96 -6.02
CA LEU A 73 1.53 -12.14 -6.76
C LEU A 73 2.85 -12.88 -6.94
N LYS A 74 3.32 -13.59 -5.91
CA LYS A 74 4.51 -14.44 -6.01
C LYS A 74 4.35 -15.54 -7.06
N GLU A 75 3.24 -16.28 -7.05
CA GLU A 75 2.97 -17.35 -8.02
C GLU A 75 2.85 -16.83 -9.46
N GLN A 76 2.39 -15.58 -9.64
CA GLN A 76 2.43 -14.92 -10.95
C GLN A 76 3.85 -14.49 -11.36
N GLY A 77 4.86 -14.71 -10.53
CA GLY A 77 6.25 -14.36 -10.82
C GLY A 77 6.55 -12.87 -10.67
N CYS A 78 5.79 -12.14 -9.85
CA CYS A 78 6.07 -10.74 -9.56
C CYS A 78 7.42 -10.62 -8.84
N THR A 79 8.29 -9.77 -9.38
CA THR A 79 9.64 -9.50 -8.85
C THR A 79 9.65 -8.33 -7.86
N HIS A 80 8.64 -7.46 -7.93
CA HIS A 80 8.49 -6.29 -7.07
C HIS A 80 7.00 -6.08 -6.76
N ILE A 81 6.69 -5.48 -5.61
CA ILE A 81 5.33 -5.11 -5.23
C ILE A 81 5.26 -3.61 -4.96
N LEU A 82 4.31 -2.94 -5.61
CA LEU A 82 3.95 -1.54 -5.40
C LEU A 82 2.55 -1.51 -4.76
N ALA A 83 2.43 -1.01 -3.55
CA ALA A 83 1.17 -0.99 -2.81
C ALA A 83 0.68 0.44 -2.60
N ALA A 84 -0.47 0.77 -3.18
CA ALA A 84 -1.12 2.07 -2.95
C ALA A 84 -2.06 1.99 -1.76
N THR A 85 -2.07 3.04 -0.93
CA THR A 85 -2.93 3.13 0.25
C THR A 85 -3.26 4.57 0.62
N ALA A 86 -4.46 4.79 1.18
CA ALA A 86 -4.79 6.02 1.88
C ALA A 86 -4.15 6.04 3.26
N VAL A 87 -3.75 7.22 3.72
CA VAL A 87 -3.20 7.42 5.05
C VAL A 87 -3.72 8.71 5.68
N GLY A 88 -3.98 8.68 6.99
CA GLY A 88 -4.09 9.88 7.80
C GLY A 88 -2.70 10.42 8.13
N SER A 89 -2.54 11.72 8.13
CA SER A 89 -1.30 12.38 8.55
C SER A 89 -1.28 12.60 10.07
N LEU A 90 -0.17 12.27 10.69
CA LEU A 90 0.12 12.54 12.10
C LEU A 90 1.08 13.74 12.26
N ARG A 91 1.39 14.47 11.17
CA ARG A 91 2.31 15.61 11.13
C ARG A 91 1.71 16.78 10.34
N GLU A 92 1.99 17.99 10.76
CA GLU A 92 1.53 19.22 10.07
C GLU A 92 2.12 19.35 8.66
N GLU A 93 3.36 18.93 8.48
CA GLU A 93 4.09 19.03 7.21
C GLU A 93 3.64 18.03 6.15
N ILE A 94 3.01 16.93 6.55
CA ILE A 94 2.46 15.93 5.62
C ILE A 94 1.01 16.28 5.32
N LYS A 95 0.82 17.17 4.36
CA LYS A 95 -0.51 17.73 4.04
C LYS A 95 -1.38 16.74 3.26
N PRO A 96 -2.72 16.79 3.45
CA PRO A 96 -3.64 16.10 2.55
C PRO A 96 -3.37 16.45 1.09
N GLY A 97 -3.31 15.42 0.23
CA GLY A 97 -2.93 15.55 -1.17
C GLY A 97 -1.45 15.26 -1.46
N ASN A 98 -0.59 15.16 -0.45
CA ASN A 98 0.80 14.76 -0.64
C ASN A 98 0.90 13.24 -0.88
N LEU A 99 1.89 12.85 -1.68
CA LEU A 99 2.36 11.46 -1.73
C LEU A 99 3.36 11.22 -0.61
N VAL A 100 3.39 10.00 -0.08
CA VAL A 100 4.26 9.67 1.05
C VAL A 100 4.90 8.30 0.82
N PHE A 101 6.20 8.21 1.03
CA PHE A 101 7.00 6.99 0.89
C PHE A 101 7.61 6.62 2.25
N PRO A 102 6.99 5.67 2.99
CA PRO A 102 7.54 5.25 4.27
C PRO A 102 8.82 4.44 4.11
N SER A 103 9.72 4.59 5.08
CA SER A 103 10.94 3.78 5.23
C SER A 103 10.84 2.80 6.40
N GLN A 104 9.92 3.06 7.35
CA GLN A 104 9.73 2.24 8.54
C GLN A 104 8.23 2.06 8.85
N PHE A 105 7.90 1.04 9.62
CA PHE A 105 6.55 0.83 10.11
C PHE A 105 6.49 0.48 11.60
N ILE A 106 5.35 0.76 12.20
CA ILE A 106 4.94 0.24 13.51
C ILE A 106 3.70 -0.63 13.27
N ASP A 107 3.77 -1.91 13.63
CA ASP A 107 2.61 -2.82 13.55
C ASP A 107 1.78 -2.71 14.83
N PHE A 108 0.61 -2.13 14.74
CA PHE A 108 -0.38 -2.06 15.82
C PHE A 108 -1.64 -2.90 15.48
N THR A 109 -1.48 -3.91 14.63
CA THR A 109 -2.52 -4.90 14.33
C THR A 109 -2.55 -6.00 15.41
N ARG A 110 -3.65 -6.77 15.51
CA ARG A 110 -3.85 -7.73 16.61
C ARG A 110 -4.23 -9.14 16.16
N HIS A 111 -4.89 -9.25 15.01
CA HIS A 111 -5.55 -10.50 14.59
C HIS A 111 -5.13 -10.96 13.20
N ARG A 112 -4.02 -10.40 12.67
CA ARG A 112 -3.53 -10.72 11.32
C ARG A 112 -2.46 -11.79 11.36
N ASN A 113 -2.42 -12.63 10.34
CA ASN A 113 -1.32 -13.58 10.14
C ASN A 113 -0.10 -12.82 9.64
N LEU A 114 1.01 -12.90 10.37
CA LEU A 114 2.25 -12.17 10.10
C LEU A 114 3.32 -13.02 9.39
N THR A 115 3.04 -14.29 9.11
CA THR A 115 4.00 -15.22 8.50
C THR A 115 3.30 -16.26 7.63
N PHE A 116 4.00 -16.75 6.61
CA PHE A 116 3.60 -17.90 5.80
C PHE A 116 3.95 -19.25 6.44
N PHE A 117 4.78 -19.25 7.47
CA PHE A 117 5.33 -20.48 8.07
C PHE A 117 4.64 -20.78 9.39
N HIS A 118 3.84 -21.85 9.41
CA HIS A 118 3.14 -22.32 10.60
C HIS A 118 3.75 -23.62 11.18
N ASP A 119 4.62 -24.27 10.43
CA ASP A 119 5.25 -25.57 10.74
C ASP A 119 6.74 -25.46 11.11
N LYS A 120 7.34 -24.30 10.93
CA LYS A 120 8.74 -24.02 11.24
C LYS A 120 8.95 -22.58 11.68
N VAL A 121 10.02 -22.35 12.41
CA VAL A 121 10.43 -21.00 12.81
C VAL A 121 11.25 -20.35 11.69
N VAL A 122 10.82 -19.17 11.24
CA VAL A 122 11.55 -18.33 10.29
C VAL A 122 11.62 -16.92 10.85
N HIS A 123 12.82 -16.43 11.08
CA HIS A 123 13.07 -15.04 11.51
C HIS A 123 13.51 -14.20 10.33
N THR A 124 12.61 -13.35 9.84
CA THR A 124 12.89 -12.46 8.72
C THR A 124 13.45 -11.14 9.23
N PRO A 125 14.68 -10.73 8.83
CA PRO A 125 15.24 -9.43 9.20
C PRO A 125 14.36 -8.28 8.70
N MET A 126 14.03 -7.31 9.59
CA MET A 126 13.05 -6.26 9.33
C MET A 126 13.60 -4.85 9.59
N SER A 127 14.94 -4.69 9.70
CA SER A 127 15.58 -3.37 9.87
C SER A 127 15.29 -2.43 8.70
N ASP A 128 15.24 -2.98 7.47
CA ASP A 128 14.95 -2.25 6.24
C ASP A 128 13.79 -2.93 5.52
N PRO A 129 12.53 -2.63 5.90
CA PRO A 129 11.35 -3.34 5.38
C PRO A 129 10.99 -2.95 3.95
N TYR A 130 11.29 -1.71 3.54
CA TYR A 130 11.00 -1.18 2.22
C TYR A 130 12.24 -1.19 1.32
N ASP A 131 12.01 -1.28 0.01
CA ASP A 131 13.09 -1.22 -0.97
C ASP A 131 13.50 0.22 -1.26
N LYS A 132 14.75 0.56 -0.94
CA LYS A 132 15.30 1.90 -1.14
C LYS A 132 15.42 2.25 -2.63
N GLY A 133 15.78 1.29 -3.49
CA GLY A 133 15.90 1.51 -4.93
C GLY A 133 14.57 1.90 -5.55
N LEU A 134 13.48 1.20 -5.17
CA LEU A 134 12.13 1.57 -5.58
C LEU A 134 11.77 2.98 -5.07
N THR A 135 12.04 3.27 -3.80
CA THR A 135 11.77 4.59 -3.22
C THR A 135 12.47 5.70 -4.00
N ASP A 136 13.77 5.54 -4.30
CA ASP A 136 14.55 6.52 -5.04
C ASP A 136 14.01 6.75 -6.47
N ILE A 137 13.62 5.68 -7.18
CA ILE A 137 12.98 5.77 -8.52
C ILE A 137 11.68 6.57 -8.45
N PHE A 138 10.84 6.30 -7.45
CA PHE A 138 9.55 6.96 -7.31
C PHE A 138 9.68 8.41 -6.88
N CYS A 139 10.60 8.75 -5.97
CA CYS A 139 10.91 10.12 -5.58
C CYS A 139 11.42 10.95 -6.77
N GLN A 140 12.40 10.45 -7.53
CA GLN A 140 12.88 11.11 -8.74
C GLN A 140 11.76 11.32 -9.76
N THR A 141 10.86 10.36 -9.89
CA THR A 141 9.71 10.49 -10.80
C THR A 141 8.72 11.54 -10.31
N CYS A 142 8.52 11.68 -9.01
CA CYS A 142 7.73 12.78 -8.42
C CYS A 142 8.34 14.14 -8.72
N ASP A 143 9.67 14.30 -8.57
CA ASP A 143 10.37 15.54 -8.90
C ASP A 143 10.16 15.94 -10.35
N GLU A 144 10.27 14.98 -11.29
CA GLU A 144 10.05 15.20 -12.72
C GLU A 144 8.59 15.54 -13.08
N LEU A 145 7.64 15.08 -12.27
CA LEU A 145 6.20 15.36 -12.46
C LEU A 145 5.74 16.61 -11.69
N GLY A 146 6.60 17.20 -10.87
CA GLY A 146 6.26 18.32 -9.99
C GLY A 146 5.28 17.95 -8.87
N PHE A 147 5.31 16.69 -8.42
CA PHE A 147 4.46 16.22 -7.33
C PHE A 147 5.14 16.45 -5.98
N THR A 148 4.39 17.00 -5.03
CA THR A 148 4.83 17.12 -3.64
C THR A 148 4.78 15.77 -2.96
N TYR A 149 5.86 15.41 -2.27
CA TYR A 149 5.94 14.16 -1.52
C TYR A 149 6.76 14.32 -0.23
N ASN A 150 6.57 13.37 0.67
CA ASN A 150 7.37 13.18 1.87
C ASN A 150 7.96 11.76 1.83
N LYS A 151 9.19 11.59 2.27
CA LYS A 151 9.86 10.28 2.34
C LYS A 151 10.53 10.07 3.69
N ASP A 152 11.02 8.85 3.91
CA ASP A 152 11.72 8.46 5.13
C ASP A 152 10.87 8.62 6.40
N VAL A 153 9.56 8.39 6.27
CA VAL A 153 8.57 8.51 7.33
C VAL A 153 8.22 7.14 7.93
N ILE A 154 7.65 7.17 9.13
CA ILE A 154 7.18 5.99 9.86
C ILE A 154 5.68 5.87 9.71
N VAL A 155 5.20 4.76 9.14
CA VAL A 155 3.77 4.44 9.10
C VAL A 155 3.38 3.56 10.29
N ILE A 156 2.32 3.91 11.01
CA ILE A 156 1.68 2.99 11.94
C ILE A 156 0.46 2.34 11.27
N THR A 157 0.36 1.02 11.37
CA THR A 157 -0.81 0.28 10.86
C THR A 157 -1.67 -0.20 12.00
N ILE A 158 -2.91 0.27 12.04
CA ILE A 158 -3.93 -0.17 13.01
C ILE A 158 -4.84 -1.24 12.41
N GLU A 159 -5.54 -1.99 13.28
CA GLU A 159 -6.42 -3.07 12.85
C GLU A 159 -7.58 -2.59 11.96
N GLY A 160 -8.22 -1.48 12.32
CA GLY A 160 -9.47 -1.05 11.71
C GLY A 160 -10.66 -1.96 12.08
N PRO A 161 -11.86 -1.84 11.44
CA PRO A 161 -12.19 -0.81 10.44
C PRO A 161 -12.48 0.58 11.04
N ARG A 162 -12.57 0.72 12.38
CA ARG A 162 -12.74 2.02 13.03
C ARG A 162 -11.48 2.87 12.88
N PHE A 163 -11.65 4.16 12.76
CA PHE A 163 -10.55 5.12 12.88
C PHE A 163 -10.02 5.20 14.31
N SER A 164 -8.87 5.83 14.49
CA SER A 164 -8.27 6.09 15.80
C SER A 164 -9.18 6.94 16.68
N THR A 165 -9.07 6.74 17.99
CA THR A 165 -9.52 7.75 18.96
C THR A 165 -8.48 8.88 19.03
N ARG A 166 -8.89 10.07 19.51
CA ARG A 166 -7.97 11.19 19.71
C ARG A 166 -6.80 10.81 20.63
N ALA A 167 -7.08 10.05 21.69
CA ALA A 167 -6.05 9.55 22.58
C ALA A 167 -5.04 8.61 21.88
N GLU A 168 -5.53 7.70 21.03
CA GLU A 168 -4.67 6.83 20.20
C GLU A 168 -3.83 7.65 19.22
N SER A 169 -4.43 8.64 18.57
CA SER A 169 -3.73 9.51 17.61
C SER A 169 -2.57 10.27 18.28
N HIS A 170 -2.81 10.87 19.45
CA HIS A 170 -1.76 11.52 20.24
C HIS A 170 -0.67 10.53 20.70
N MET A 171 -1.06 9.33 21.11
CA MET A 171 -0.11 8.26 21.48
C MET A 171 0.79 7.89 20.29
N PHE A 172 0.21 7.67 19.11
CA PHE A 172 0.98 7.32 17.91
C PHE A 172 1.94 8.43 17.50
N ARG A 173 1.52 9.69 17.60
CA ARG A 173 2.39 10.85 17.41
C ARG A 173 3.58 10.84 18.37
N SER A 174 3.34 10.55 19.66
CA SER A 174 4.40 10.49 20.68
C SER A 174 5.38 9.33 20.47
N TRP A 175 4.94 8.25 19.80
CA TRP A 175 5.80 7.13 19.41
C TRP A 175 6.64 7.41 18.17
N GLY A 176 6.48 8.57 17.55
CA GLY A 176 7.23 8.94 16.36
C GLY A 176 6.58 8.52 15.04
N ALA A 177 5.36 7.98 15.05
CA ALA A 177 4.65 7.69 13.81
C ALA A 177 4.28 9.00 13.08
N ASP A 178 4.45 9.02 11.75
CA ASP A 178 4.22 10.19 10.91
C ASP A 178 2.92 10.10 10.13
N ILE A 179 2.51 8.87 9.77
CA ILE A 179 1.26 8.57 9.06
C ILE A 179 0.61 7.31 9.63
N ILE A 180 -0.69 7.18 9.41
CA ILE A 180 -1.48 6.05 9.91
C ILE A 180 -2.33 5.42 8.81
N ASN A 181 -2.42 4.09 8.79
CA ASN A 181 -3.29 3.35 7.88
C ASN A 181 -3.80 2.03 8.47
N MET A 182 -4.48 1.22 7.63
CA MET A 182 -5.03 -0.09 8.02
C MET A 182 -4.53 -1.23 7.13
N SER A 183 -3.52 -1.01 6.28
CA SER A 183 -3.19 -1.98 5.20
C SER A 183 -1.72 -2.36 5.08
N THR A 184 -0.77 -1.51 5.47
CA THR A 184 0.66 -1.77 5.25
C THR A 184 1.15 -3.03 5.97
N CYS A 185 0.75 -3.23 7.23
CA CYS A 185 0.97 -4.50 7.92
C CYS A 185 -0.27 -5.40 7.77
N PRO A 186 -0.09 -6.68 7.40
CA PRO A 186 1.18 -7.41 7.26
C PRO A 186 1.74 -7.44 5.83
N GLU A 187 1.25 -6.69 4.84
CA GLU A 187 1.71 -6.79 3.45
C GLU A 187 3.23 -6.69 3.32
N VAL A 188 3.82 -5.66 3.93
CA VAL A 188 5.27 -5.43 3.88
C VAL A 188 6.05 -6.57 4.54
N ILE A 189 5.54 -7.10 5.66
CA ILE A 189 6.14 -8.22 6.38
C ILE A 189 6.15 -9.48 5.50
N LEU A 190 4.99 -9.80 4.91
CA LEU A 190 4.80 -10.97 4.06
C LEU A 190 5.59 -10.87 2.75
N ALA A 191 5.65 -9.69 2.13
CA ALA A 191 6.47 -9.47 0.94
C ALA A 191 7.96 -9.68 1.25
N LYS A 192 8.45 -9.14 2.37
CA LYS A 192 9.82 -9.33 2.83
C LYS A 192 10.15 -10.79 3.13
N GLU A 193 9.24 -11.52 3.76
CA GLU A 193 9.40 -12.96 4.05
C GLU A 193 9.48 -13.79 2.76
N GLN A 194 8.84 -13.34 1.68
CA GLN A 194 8.93 -13.96 0.36
C GLN A 194 10.11 -13.45 -0.49
N GLY A 195 10.94 -12.54 0.04
CA GLY A 195 12.08 -11.96 -0.66
C GLY A 195 11.67 -11.05 -1.82
N ILE A 196 10.48 -10.46 -1.78
CA ILE A 196 9.97 -9.57 -2.83
C ILE A 196 10.15 -8.10 -2.38
N PRO A 197 10.95 -7.29 -3.09
CA PRO A 197 11.05 -5.85 -2.88
C PRO A 197 9.67 -5.18 -2.86
N TYR A 198 9.42 -4.35 -1.84
CA TYR A 198 8.11 -3.77 -1.59
C TYR A 198 8.22 -2.25 -1.39
N LEU A 199 7.31 -1.51 -2.00
CA LEU A 199 7.14 -0.07 -1.83
C LEU A 199 5.68 0.25 -1.48
N THR A 200 5.46 1.07 -0.45
CA THR A 200 4.18 1.73 -0.22
C THR A 200 4.15 3.09 -0.90
N ILE A 201 3.13 3.33 -1.73
CA ILE A 201 2.77 4.63 -2.29
C ILE A 201 1.58 5.13 -1.47
N ALA A 202 1.86 5.85 -0.40
CA ALA A 202 0.82 6.36 0.47
C ALA A 202 0.28 7.71 -0.06
N MET A 203 -1.02 7.89 0.07
CA MET A 203 -1.73 9.12 -0.29
C MET A 203 -2.30 9.75 0.97
N SER A 204 -1.77 10.87 1.41
CA SER A 204 -2.31 11.60 2.56
C SER A 204 -3.71 12.14 2.23
N THR A 205 -4.71 11.74 3.01
CA THR A 205 -6.11 12.12 2.77
C THR A 205 -6.65 13.12 3.80
N ASP A 206 -6.12 13.07 5.02
CA ASP A 206 -6.58 13.83 6.17
C ASP A 206 -5.48 13.95 7.24
N TYR A 207 -5.77 14.67 8.33
CA TYR A 207 -4.85 14.82 9.47
C TYR A 207 -5.18 13.88 10.66
N ASP A 208 -5.89 12.79 10.41
CA ASP A 208 -6.41 11.96 11.50
C ASP A 208 -7.20 12.80 12.53
N CYS A 209 -7.42 12.32 13.75
CA CYS A 209 -8.25 13.03 14.73
C CYS A 209 -7.44 13.83 15.78
N TRP A 210 -6.11 13.92 15.66
CA TRP A 210 -5.30 14.75 16.56
C TRP A 210 -5.43 16.26 16.29
N LYS A 211 -5.77 16.63 15.06
CA LYS A 211 -5.91 18.02 14.63
C LYS A 211 -7.34 18.49 14.91
N GLU A 212 -7.52 19.17 16.03
CA GLU A 212 -8.84 19.48 16.58
C GLU A 212 -9.58 20.60 15.82
N ASP A 213 -8.87 21.41 15.04
CA ASP A 213 -9.40 22.47 14.21
C ASP A 213 -9.89 21.98 12.83
N GLU A 214 -9.71 20.68 12.54
CA GLU A 214 -10.20 20.05 11.31
C GLU A 214 -11.52 19.29 11.54
N ALA A 215 -12.30 19.12 10.48
CA ALA A 215 -13.51 18.31 10.55
C ALA A 215 -13.15 16.84 10.86
N PRO A 216 -14.00 16.12 11.62
CA PRO A 216 -13.79 14.70 11.88
C PRO A 216 -13.63 13.91 10.58
N VAL A 217 -12.67 12.97 10.56
CA VAL A 217 -12.41 12.11 9.41
C VAL A 217 -13.63 11.23 9.14
N THR A 218 -14.13 11.29 7.89
CA THR A 218 -15.21 10.43 7.42
C THR A 218 -14.75 9.58 6.25
N PHE A 219 -15.42 8.44 6.03
CA PHE A 219 -15.14 7.57 4.90
C PHE A 219 -15.31 8.31 3.55
N GLU A 220 -16.33 9.15 3.43
CA GLU A 220 -16.62 9.94 2.23
C GLU A 220 -15.49 10.94 1.91
N MET A 221 -14.94 11.61 2.94
CA MET A 221 -13.79 12.52 2.76
C MET A 221 -12.56 11.75 2.26
N VAL A 222 -12.26 10.60 2.89
CA VAL A 222 -11.14 9.75 2.48
C VAL A 222 -11.31 9.31 1.03
N MET A 223 -12.49 8.80 0.66
CA MET A 223 -12.78 8.35 -0.71
C MET A 223 -12.67 9.46 -1.76
N LYS A 224 -13.18 10.66 -1.45
CA LYS A 224 -13.05 11.83 -2.34
C LYS A 224 -11.57 12.16 -2.59
N ARG A 225 -10.76 12.27 -1.54
CA ARG A 225 -9.33 12.57 -1.65
C ARG A 225 -8.55 11.45 -2.35
N MET A 226 -8.91 10.18 -2.10
CA MET A 226 -8.31 9.06 -2.81
C MET A 226 -8.54 9.14 -4.30
N ASN A 227 -9.75 9.44 -4.74
CA ASN A 227 -10.06 9.59 -6.18
C ASN A 227 -9.26 10.74 -6.81
N GLU A 228 -9.12 11.87 -6.12
CA GLU A 228 -8.30 13.01 -6.57
C GLU A 228 -6.82 12.62 -6.69
N ASN A 229 -6.30 11.83 -5.76
CA ASN A 229 -4.90 11.38 -5.75
C ASN A 229 -4.64 10.20 -6.69
N ALA A 230 -5.66 9.38 -7.02
CA ALA A 230 -5.52 8.22 -7.89
C ALA A 230 -4.94 8.60 -9.26
N GLU A 231 -5.33 9.74 -9.82
CA GLU A 231 -4.79 10.24 -11.10
C GLU A 231 -3.30 10.59 -11.00
N LYS A 232 -2.84 11.12 -9.85
CA LYS A 232 -1.41 11.36 -9.63
C LYS A 232 -0.64 10.04 -9.57
N VAL A 233 -1.17 9.06 -8.84
CA VAL A 233 -0.54 7.73 -8.71
C VAL A 233 -0.52 6.99 -10.05
N LYS A 234 -1.57 7.07 -10.87
CA LYS A 234 -1.58 6.50 -12.23
C LYS A 234 -0.45 7.09 -13.08
N LYS A 235 -0.30 8.43 -13.11
CA LYS A 235 0.78 9.10 -13.85
C LYS A 235 2.17 8.68 -13.33
N LEU A 236 2.30 8.58 -12.02
CA LEU A 236 3.53 8.15 -11.35
C LEU A 236 3.89 6.71 -11.76
N LEU A 237 2.95 5.76 -11.68
CA LEU A 237 3.16 4.37 -12.07
C LEU A 237 3.56 4.24 -13.53
N ILE A 238 2.86 4.91 -14.46
CA ILE A 238 3.17 4.86 -15.90
C ILE A 238 4.60 5.30 -16.18
N LYS A 239 5.11 6.30 -15.44
CA LYS A 239 6.44 6.86 -15.67
C LYS A 239 7.54 6.13 -14.89
N ALA A 240 7.26 5.63 -13.69
CA ALA A 240 8.24 4.97 -12.82
C ALA A 240 8.46 3.49 -13.17
N ILE A 241 7.41 2.73 -13.49
CA ILE A 241 7.50 1.28 -13.73
C ILE A 241 8.56 0.90 -14.79
N PRO A 242 8.70 1.59 -15.95
CA PRO A 242 9.73 1.25 -16.91
C PRO A 242 11.18 1.40 -16.44
N ARG A 243 11.40 2.05 -15.30
CA ARG A 243 12.73 2.29 -14.69
C ARG A 243 13.13 1.20 -13.70
N ILE A 244 12.20 0.33 -13.32
CA ILE A 244 12.45 -0.79 -12.40
C ILE A 244 13.13 -1.91 -13.22
N LYS A 245 14.29 -2.37 -12.73
CA LYS A 245 15.12 -3.36 -13.41
C LYS A 245 15.03 -4.73 -12.76
#